data_e4804411e2ee7b6c60ae03bd37499eff
#
_entry.id   e4804411e2ee7b6c60ae03bd37499eff
#
_cell.length_a   1.000
_cell.length_b   1.000
_cell.length_c   1.000
_cell.angle_alpha   90.00
_cell.angle_beta   90.00
_cell.angle_gamma   90.00
#
_symmetry.space_group_name_H-M   'P 1'
#
loop_
_entity.id
_entity.type
_entity.pdbx_description
1 polymer ?
#
loop_
_entity_poly.entity_id
_entity_poly.type
_entity_poly.pdbx_seq_one_letter_code
_entity_poly.pdbx_strand_id
1 'polypeptide(L)'
;MKQFFSNIKGDAFGGVTAGVVALPLALAFGVSSGLGPSAGLYGAIFISFFAALFGGTNTQISGPTAPMTAVSMVVVSGIVAANNGDINIALPAILTVFLIAGLSQVGLGVLGLGKYIKYIPYPVVSGFMTAIGVIILLTQILPSLGYNPKEDDNFVNEFKTQAKEVILQKILKDETGKGILVLENFESTIDRASLITNEEIMKEAKTLASKEASGTVGALKVMPRALHNINWLELLLALGTILIIYGFKRITTAVPSTLVALIVMSGAAILFGLDYRPIEEIPSGLPIPQLAIFTQ
;
A
#
# COMPACT_ATOMS: atom_id res chain seq x y z
N MET A 1 27.48 -27.60 -0.20
CA MET A 1 26.00 -27.59 -0.23
C MET A 1 25.52 -27.72 1.22
N LYS A 2 24.87 -26.69 1.75
CA LYS A 2 24.25 -26.78 3.09
C LYS A 2 23.25 -27.93 3.08
N GLN A 3 23.25 -28.73 4.14
CA GLN A 3 22.27 -29.80 4.32
C GLN A 3 20.90 -29.14 4.54
N PHE A 4 20.15 -28.90 3.48
CA PHE A 4 18.84 -28.22 3.50
C PHE A 4 17.81 -28.90 4.42
N PHE A 5 18.04 -30.13 4.81
CA PHE A 5 17.09 -30.92 5.61
C PHE A 5 17.66 -31.40 6.93
N SER A 6 18.75 -30.80 7.43
CA SER A 6 19.41 -31.27 8.69
C SER A 6 18.56 -31.04 9.93
N ASN A 7 17.63 -30.07 9.94
CA ASN A 7 16.79 -29.74 11.09
C ASN A 7 15.35 -29.34 10.70
N ILE A 8 14.69 -30.20 9.91
CA ILE A 8 13.34 -29.95 9.39
C ILE A 8 12.34 -29.52 10.48
N LYS A 9 12.37 -30.18 11.67
CA LYS A 9 11.45 -29.83 12.76
C LYS A 9 11.69 -28.41 13.30
N GLY A 10 12.95 -28.07 13.53
CA GLY A 10 13.31 -26.71 13.99
C GLY A 10 13.02 -25.65 12.94
N ASP A 11 13.33 -25.92 11.67
CA ASP A 11 13.11 -25.03 10.55
C ASP A 11 11.60 -24.82 10.28
N ALA A 12 10.79 -25.89 10.37
CA ALA A 12 9.34 -25.79 10.24
C ALA A 12 8.72 -24.96 11.37
N PHE A 13 9.12 -25.21 12.62
CA PHE A 13 8.64 -24.44 13.76
C PHE A 13 9.07 -22.97 13.67
N GLY A 14 10.32 -22.70 13.31
CA GLY A 14 10.84 -21.36 13.07
C GLY A 14 10.09 -20.66 11.93
N GLY A 15 9.84 -21.36 10.83
CA GLY A 15 9.10 -20.86 9.67
C GLY A 15 7.66 -20.49 10.01
N VAL A 16 6.94 -21.36 10.74
CA VAL A 16 5.56 -21.06 11.18
C VAL A 16 5.54 -19.84 12.11
N THR A 17 6.44 -19.81 13.10
CA THR A 17 6.53 -18.68 14.04
C THR A 17 6.82 -17.38 13.30
N ALA A 18 7.75 -17.41 12.38
CA ALA A 18 8.12 -16.26 11.55
C ALA A 18 6.97 -15.80 10.65
N GLY A 19 6.27 -16.75 10.02
CA GLY A 19 5.11 -16.46 9.18
C GLY A 19 3.99 -15.77 9.96
N VAL A 20 3.69 -16.27 11.15
CA VAL A 20 2.68 -15.67 12.05
C VAL A 20 3.04 -14.23 12.43
N VAL A 21 4.32 -13.94 12.69
CA VAL A 21 4.78 -12.55 12.97
C VAL A 21 4.76 -11.68 11.73
N ALA A 22 5.10 -12.25 10.57
CA ALA A 22 5.20 -11.50 9.31
C ALA A 22 3.83 -11.12 8.74
N LEU A 23 2.76 -11.89 8.97
CA LEU A 23 1.43 -11.66 8.42
C LEU A 23 0.89 -10.25 8.68
N PRO A 24 0.79 -9.76 9.94
CA PRO A 24 0.28 -8.41 10.19
C PRO A 24 1.14 -7.32 9.54
N LEU A 25 2.47 -7.52 9.54
CA LEU A 25 3.41 -6.57 8.93
C LEU A 25 3.25 -6.53 7.41
N ALA A 26 3.11 -7.70 6.78
CA ALA A 26 2.91 -7.81 5.34
C ALA A 26 1.63 -7.09 4.89
N LEU A 27 0.51 -7.33 5.59
CA LEU A 27 -0.75 -6.66 5.33
C LEU A 27 -0.64 -5.14 5.51
N ALA A 28 -0.08 -4.69 6.63
CA ALA A 28 0.09 -3.27 6.93
C ALA A 28 0.98 -2.55 5.90
N PHE A 29 2.09 -3.16 5.49
CA PHE A 29 2.97 -2.59 4.48
C PHE A 29 2.36 -2.65 3.06
N GLY A 30 1.55 -3.66 2.76
CA GLY A 30 0.79 -3.72 1.52
C GLY A 30 -0.18 -2.54 1.40
N VAL A 31 -0.98 -2.29 2.44
CA VAL A 31 -1.89 -1.13 2.50
C VAL A 31 -1.10 0.18 2.43
N SER A 32 -0.03 0.32 3.22
CA SER A 32 0.78 1.54 3.26
C SER A 32 1.51 1.83 1.95
N SER A 33 1.81 0.81 1.14
CA SER A 33 2.42 0.99 -0.18
C SER A 33 1.47 1.58 -1.24
N GLY A 34 0.16 1.55 -0.97
CA GLY A 34 -0.88 1.95 -1.92
C GLY A 34 -1.30 0.85 -2.90
N LEU A 35 -0.74 -0.36 -2.81
CA LEU A 35 -1.07 -1.51 -3.67
C LEU A 35 -2.07 -2.49 -3.03
N GLY A 36 -2.45 -2.23 -1.78
CA GLY A 36 -3.40 -3.05 -1.03
C GLY A 36 -2.77 -4.22 -0.25
N PRO A 37 -3.55 -4.84 0.65
CA PRO A 37 -3.07 -5.88 1.56
C PRO A 37 -2.60 -7.13 0.83
N SER A 38 -3.25 -7.50 -0.28
CA SER A 38 -2.91 -8.66 -1.10
C SER A 38 -1.49 -8.56 -1.67
N ALA A 39 -1.09 -7.38 -2.17
CA ALA A 39 0.26 -7.17 -2.70
C ALA A 39 1.33 -7.34 -1.61
N GLY A 40 1.06 -6.85 -0.39
CA GLY A 40 1.95 -7.04 0.75
C GLY A 40 2.10 -8.51 1.13
N LEU A 41 0.99 -9.25 1.19
CA LEU A 41 0.97 -10.67 1.55
C LEU A 41 1.73 -11.52 0.52
N TYR A 42 1.43 -11.36 -0.75
CA TYR A 42 2.11 -12.10 -1.82
C TYR A 42 3.59 -11.72 -1.90
N GLY A 43 3.91 -10.43 -1.76
CA GLY A 43 5.28 -9.98 -1.68
C GLY A 43 6.06 -10.65 -0.54
N ALA A 44 5.45 -10.78 0.65
CA ALA A 44 6.07 -11.46 1.78
C ALA A 44 6.32 -12.95 1.52
N ILE A 45 5.37 -13.66 0.90
CA ILE A 45 5.51 -15.07 0.55
C ILE A 45 6.69 -15.27 -0.40
N PHE A 46 6.70 -14.55 -1.52
CA PHE A 46 7.73 -14.73 -2.55
C PHE A 46 9.11 -14.29 -2.08
N ILE A 47 9.23 -13.12 -1.43
CA ILE A 47 10.53 -12.65 -0.95
C ILE A 47 11.10 -13.57 0.12
N SER A 48 10.27 -14.08 1.04
CA SER A 48 10.71 -15.02 2.07
C SER A 48 11.20 -16.34 1.47
N PHE A 49 10.47 -16.87 0.47
CA PHE A 49 10.82 -18.10 -0.22
C PHE A 49 12.16 -17.97 -0.97
N PHE A 50 12.29 -16.96 -1.84
CA PHE A 50 13.51 -16.78 -2.62
C PHE A 50 14.70 -16.38 -1.76
N ALA A 51 14.50 -15.58 -0.72
CA ALA A 51 15.57 -15.22 0.20
C ALA A 51 16.04 -16.43 1.03
N ALA A 52 15.16 -17.33 1.41
CA ALA A 52 15.53 -18.58 2.07
C ALA A 52 16.32 -19.51 1.14
N LEU A 53 15.93 -19.57 -0.14
CA LEU A 53 16.57 -20.41 -1.14
C LEU A 53 17.98 -19.92 -1.50
N PHE A 54 18.14 -18.61 -1.73
CA PHE A 54 19.40 -17.99 -2.18
C PHE A 54 20.17 -17.26 -1.07
N GLY A 55 19.56 -17.07 0.09
CA GLY A 55 20.12 -16.28 1.18
C GLY A 55 21.36 -16.86 1.84
N GLY A 56 22.15 -16.01 2.46
CA GLY A 56 23.46 -16.33 3.04
C GLY A 56 23.49 -16.62 4.53
N THR A 57 22.40 -16.39 5.28
CA THR A 57 22.35 -16.54 6.76
C THR A 57 21.32 -17.56 7.18
N ASN A 58 21.60 -18.29 8.27
CA ASN A 58 20.72 -19.35 8.77
C ASN A 58 19.58 -18.83 9.67
N THR A 59 19.63 -17.57 10.09
CA THR A 59 18.74 -17.01 11.14
C THR A 59 18.03 -15.74 10.70
N GLN A 60 18.09 -15.39 9.43
CA GLN A 60 17.45 -14.19 8.87
C GLN A 60 16.17 -14.56 8.15
N ILE A 61 15.13 -13.74 8.35
CA ILE A 61 13.91 -13.72 7.55
C ILE A 61 13.92 -12.47 6.71
N SER A 62 13.59 -12.60 5.43
CA SER A 62 13.37 -11.48 4.53
C SER A 62 11.88 -11.26 4.35
N GLY A 63 11.46 -9.99 4.36
CA GLY A 63 10.07 -9.62 4.21
C GLY A 63 9.93 -8.14 3.87
N PRO A 64 8.71 -7.62 3.74
CA PRO A 64 8.46 -6.20 3.56
C PRO A 64 9.08 -5.39 4.71
N THR A 65 9.67 -4.25 4.37
CA THR A 65 10.33 -3.37 5.35
C THR A 65 9.79 -1.95 5.26
N ALA A 66 9.71 -1.26 6.39
CA ALA A 66 9.22 0.12 6.45
C ALA A 66 9.95 1.08 5.48
N PRO A 67 11.29 1.04 5.36
CA PRO A 67 12.01 1.89 4.39
C PRO A 67 11.59 1.66 2.95
N MET A 68 11.51 0.39 2.52
CA MET A 68 11.11 0.07 1.15
C MET A 68 9.65 0.40 0.89
N THR A 69 8.78 0.20 1.88
CA THR A 69 7.37 0.56 1.78
C THR A 69 7.17 2.06 1.61
N ALA A 70 7.92 2.89 2.36
CA ALA A 70 7.85 4.34 2.23
C ALA A 70 8.30 4.82 0.84
N VAL A 71 9.38 4.25 0.30
CA VAL A 71 9.83 4.55 -1.07
C VAL A 71 8.81 4.07 -2.09
N SER A 72 8.29 2.85 -1.93
CA SER A 72 7.25 2.29 -2.81
C SER A 72 6.00 3.15 -2.83
N MET A 73 5.54 3.64 -1.68
CA MET A 73 4.39 4.54 -1.57
C MET A 73 4.58 5.81 -2.42
N VAL A 74 5.76 6.43 -2.36
CA VAL A 74 6.06 7.63 -3.16
C VAL A 74 6.04 7.32 -4.66
N VAL A 75 6.64 6.21 -5.07
CA VAL A 75 6.65 5.77 -6.48
C VAL A 75 5.25 5.44 -6.96
N VAL A 76 4.50 4.62 -6.20
CA VAL A 76 3.12 4.23 -6.55
C VAL A 76 2.23 5.45 -6.65
N SER A 77 2.23 6.32 -5.64
CA SER A 77 1.39 7.53 -5.65
C SER A 77 1.75 8.46 -6.80
N GLY A 78 3.03 8.61 -7.13
CA GLY A 78 3.49 9.42 -8.26
C GLY A 78 3.01 8.88 -9.60
N ILE A 79 3.13 7.56 -9.84
CA ILE A 79 2.70 6.93 -11.10
C ILE A 79 1.18 6.92 -11.20
N VAL A 80 0.46 6.62 -10.13
CA VAL A 80 -1.00 6.68 -10.09
C VAL A 80 -1.47 8.10 -10.36
N ALA A 81 -0.80 9.10 -9.78
CA ALA A 81 -1.08 10.52 -10.04
C ALA A 81 -0.89 10.89 -11.52
N ALA A 82 0.19 10.41 -12.15
CA ALA A 82 0.45 10.64 -13.58
C ALA A 82 -0.59 9.97 -14.49
N ASN A 83 -1.25 8.90 -14.03
CA ASN A 83 -2.31 8.18 -14.74
C ASN A 83 -3.72 8.53 -14.25
N ASN A 84 -3.92 9.79 -13.91
CA ASN A 84 -5.22 10.36 -13.49
C ASN A 84 -5.89 9.65 -12.30
N GLY A 85 -5.08 9.03 -11.43
CA GLY A 85 -5.57 8.32 -10.25
C GLY A 85 -6.06 6.90 -10.51
N ASP A 86 -6.00 6.41 -11.75
CA ASP A 86 -6.40 5.05 -12.10
C ASP A 86 -5.24 4.08 -11.85
N ILE A 87 -5.42 3.23 -10.82
CA ILE A 87 -4.42 2.25 -10.45
C ILE A 87 -4.27 1.13 -11.49
N ASN A 88 -5.35 0.78 -12.22
CA ASN A 88 -5.29 -0.31 -13.21
C ASN A 88 -4.45 0.11 -14.41
N ILE A 89 -4.58 1.38 -14.84
CA ILE A 89 -3.75 1.96 -15.92
C ILE A 89 -2.30 2.15 -15.44
N ALA A 90 -2.11 2.50 -14.17
CA ALA A 90 -0.81 2.74 -13.57
C ALA A 90 -0.03 1.44 -13.27
N LEU A 91 -0.72 0.31 -13.07
CA LEU A 91 -0.16 -0.93 -12.56
C LEU A 91 0.99 -1.49 -13.42
N PRO A 92 0.91 -1.54 -14.78
CA PRO A 92 2.03 -2.00 -15.61
C PRO A 92 3.30 -1.16 -15.39
N ALA A 93 3.17 0.17 -15.32
CA ALA A 93 4.30 1.06 -15.09
C ALA A 93 4.90 0.87 -13.67
N ILE A 94 4.05 0.70 -12.65
CA ILE A 94 4.48 0.43 -11.27
C ILE A 94 5.28 -0.87 -11.21
N LEU A 95 4.74 -1.95 -11.80
CA LEU A 95 5.40 -3.26 -11.81
C LEU A 95 6.72 -3.22 -12.58
N THR A 96 6.77 -2.47 -13.69
CA THR A 96 7.99 -2.27 -14.46
C THR A 96 9.09 -1.58 -13.65
N VAL A 97 8.74 -0.53 -12.91
CA VAL A 97 9.70 0.15 -12.00
C VAL A 97 10.21 -0.82 -10.93
N PHE A 98 9.34 -1.61 -10.32
CA PHE A 98 9.76 -2.59 -9.31
C PHE A 98 10.63 -3.71 -9.91
N LEU A 99 10.33 -4.16 -11.13
CA LEU A 99 11.15 -5.13 -11.85
C LEU A 99 12.55 -4.57 -12.10
N ILE A 100 12.65 -3.34 -12.62
CA ILE A 100 13.94 -2.68 -12.87
C ILE A 100 14.71 -2.48 -11.56
N ALA A 101 14.04 -2.07 -10.49
CA ALA A 101 14.65 -1.93 -9.17
C ALA A 101 15.20 -3.26 -8.65
N GLY A 102 14.44 -4.36 -8.80
CA GLY A 102 14.88 -5.71 -8.44
C GLY A 102 16.09 -6.16 -9.25
N LEU A 103 16.07 -5.98 -10.57
CA LEU A 103 17.20 -6.29 -11.44
C LEU A 103 18.45 -5.46 -11.09
N SER A 104 18.26 -4.18 -10.78
CA SER A 104 19.35 -3.32 -10.31
C SER A 104 19.95 -3.82 -9.01
N GLN A 105 19.15 -4.26 -8.05
CA GLN A 105 19.63 -4.84 -6.80
C GLN A 105 20.44 -6.12 -7.03
N VAL A 106 19.97 -7.02 -7.92
CA VAL A 106 20.73 -8.20 -8.32
C VAL A 106 22.05 -7.81 -8.96
N GLY A 107 22.05 -6.85 -9.88
CA GLY A 107 23.26 -6.32 -10.52
C GLY A 107 24.28 -5.77 -9.51
N LEU A 108 23.82 -4.95 -8.56
CA LEU A 108 24.67 -4.42 -7.49
C LEU A 108 25.24 -5.54 -6.60
N GLY A 109 24.44 -6.59 -6.35
CA GLY A 109 24.87 -7.78 -5.62
C GLY A 109 25.97 -8.56 -6.34
N VAL A 110 25.79 -8.81 -7.64
CA VAL A 110 26.79 -9.51 -8.50
C VAL A 110 28.08 -8.70 -8.60
N LEU A 111 27.99 -7.37 -8.71
CA LEU A 111 29.15 -6.49 -8.70
C LEU A 111 29.85 -6.40 -7.33
N GLY A 112 29.29 -7.01 -6.30
CA GLY A 112 29.85 -7.00 -4.95
C GLY A 112 29.84 -5.63 -4.28
N LEU A 113 28.97 -4.72 -4.72
CA LEU A 113 28.89 -3.35 -4.21
C LEU A 113 28.34 -3.28 -2.78
N GLY A 114 27.69 -4.32 -2.28
CA GLY A 114 27.21 -4.42 -0.89
C GLY A 114 28.30 -4.23 0.17
N LYS A 115 29.58 -4.52 -0.17
CA LYS A 115 30.72 -4.28 0.73
C LYS A 115 30.96 -2.81 1.07
N TYR A 116 30.45 -1.89 0.25
CA TYR A 116 30.60 -0.45 0.45
C TYR A 116 29.61 0.15 1.43
N ILE A 117 28.54 -0.59 1.84
CA ILE A 117 27.57 -0.16 2.85
C ILE A 117 28.25 0.20 4.18
N LYS A 118 29.36 -0.46 4.52
CA LYS A 118 30.13 -0.17 5.74
C LYS A 118 30.73 1.26 5.79
N TYR A 119 30.81 1.94 4.65
CA TYR A 119 31.30 3.31 4.58
C TYR A 119 30.22 4.38 4.78
N ILE A 120 28.95 3.97 4.85
CA ILE A 120 27.85 4.90 5.13
C ILE A 120 27.90 5.27 6.62
N PRO A 121 28.09 6.56 6.95
CA PRO A 121 28.14 6.99 8.35
C PRO A 121 26.82 6.71 9.07
N TYR A 122 26.90 6.27 10.32
CA TYR A 122 25.72 5.99 11.14
C TYR A 122 24.69 7.15 11.21
N PRO A 123 25.10 8.43 11.32
CA PRO A 123 24.15 9.54 11.31
C PRO A 123 23.28 9.62 10.06
N VAL A 124 23.81 9.24 8.89
CA VAL A 124 23.05 9.21 7.62
C VAL A 124 21.97 8.14 7.69
N VAL A 125 22.32 6.92 8.14
CA VAL A 125 21.38 5.81 8.31
C VAL A 125 20.30 6.18 9.34
N SER A 126 20.70 6.75 10.48
CA SER A 126 19.79 7.17 11.53
C SER A 126 18.82 8.26 11.06
N GLY A 127 19.35 9.28 10.35
CA GLY A 127 18.52 10.34 9.77
C GLY A 127 17.50 9.80 8.75
N PHE A 128 17.92 8.89 7.88
CA PHE A 128 17.05 8.23 6.91
C PHE A 128 15.92 7.43 7.60
N MET A 129 16.26 6.61 8.60
CA MET A 129 15.27 5.83 9.35
C MET A 129 14.28 6.73 10.11
N THR A 130 14.76 7.83 10.69
CA THR A 130 13.91 8.80 11.38
C THR A 130 12.95 9.48 10.41
N ALA A 131 13.44 9.91 9.25
CA ALA A 131 12.61 10.53 8.21
C ALA A 131 11.48 9.58 7.75
N ILE A 132 11.81 8.30 7.52
CA ILE A 132 10.82 7.28 7.18
C ILE A 132 9.79 7.11 8.30
N GLY A 133 10.23 7.04 9.56
CA GLY A 133 9.33 6.95 10.70
C GLY A 133 8.34 8.12 10.75
N VAL A 134 8.81 9.34 10.50
CA VAL A 134 7.96 10.53 10.41
C VAL A 134 6.98 10.46 9.24
N ILE A 135 7.44 10.04 8.06
CA ILE A 135 6.56 9.86 6.88
C ILE A 135 5.44 8.87 7.17
N ILE A 136 5.77 7.71 7.73
CA ILE A 136 4.78 6.69 8.08
C ILE A 136 3.80 7.23 9.13
N LEU A 137 4.30 7.88 10.18
CA LEU A 137 3.45 8.47 11.21
C LEU A 137 2.46 9.47 10.60
N LEU A 138 2.92 10.40 9.77
CA LEU A 138 2.07 11.41 9.14
C LEU A 138 1.00 10.78 8.23
N THR A 139 1.36 9.78 7.45
CA THR A 139 0.41 9.12 6.54
C THR A 139 -0.57 8.20 7.26
N GLN A 140 -0.22 7.66 8.42
CA GLN A 140 -1.07 6.77 9.21
C GLN A 140 -1.97 7.51 10.22
N ILE A 141 -1.75 8.80 10.46
CA ILE A 141 -2.62 9.59 11.34
C ILE A 141 -4.06 9.64 10.79
N LEU A 142 -4.25 9.87 9.49
CA LEU A 142 -5.59 9.95 8.89
C LEU A 142 -6.40 8.65 9.09
N PRO A 143 -5.89 7.46 8.73
CA PRO A 143 -6.56 6.20 9.02
C PRO A 143 -6.78 5.95 10.51
N SER A 144 -5.83 6.36 11.38
CA SER A 144 -5.98 6.16 12.83
C SER A 144 -7.06 7.04 13.46
N LEU A 145 -7.38 8.17 12.84
CA LEU A 145 -8.52 9.03 13.20
C LEU A 145 -9.84 8.53 12.58
N GLY A 146 -9.78 7.48 11.76
CA GLY A 146 -10.92 6.98 11.00
C GLY A 146 -11.36 7.92 9.88
N TYR A 147 -10.51 8.84 9.44
CA TYR A 147 -10.83 9.77 8.36
C TYR A 147 -10.52 9.15 6.99
N ASN A 148 -11.54 9.13 6.13
CA ASN A 148 -11.40 8.70 4.75
C ASN A 148 -11.79 9.86 3.80
N PRO A 149 -10.86 10.37 3.00
CA PRO A 149 -11.15 11.45 2.04
C PRO A 149 -12.25 11.13 1.02
N LYS A 150 -12.46 9.84 0.72
CA LYS A 150 -13.52 9.39 -0.22
C LYS A 150 -14.93 9.45 0.38
N GLU A 151 -15.03 9.50 1.70
CA GLU A 151 -16.31 9.48 2.44
C GLU A 151 -16.66 10.88 3.00
N ASP A 152 -15.75 11.83 2.92
CA ASP A 152 -16.02 13.23 3.23
C ASP A 152 -16.73 13.90 2.06
N ASP A 153 -18.06 13.90 2.10
CA ASP A 153 -18.91 14.46 1.02
C ASP A 153 -18.59 15.92 0.73
N ASN A 154 -18.26 16.71 1.74
CA ASN A 154 -17.88 18.11 1.55
C ASN A 154 -16.58 18.23 0.77
N PHE A 155 -15.59 17.40 1.12
CA PHE A 155 -14.31 17.37 0.42
C PHE A 155 -14.45 16.83 -1.01
N VAL A 156 -15.19 15.76 -1.22
CA VAL A 156 -15.46 15.16 -2.54
C VAL A 156 -16.20 16.16 -3.45
N ASN A 157 -17.15 16.92 -2.90
CA ASN A 157 -17.92 17.92 -3.66
C ASN A 157 -17.03 19.03 -4.24
N GLU A 158 -15.91 19.38 -3.60
CA GLU A 158 -14.96 20.36 -4.12
C GLU A 158 -14.34 19.92 -5.46
N PHE A 159 -14.26 18.61 -5.70
CA PHE A 159 -13.66 18.03 -6.90
C PHE A 159 -14.66 17.71 -8.02
N LYS A 160 -15.98 17.94 -7.85
CA LYS A 160 -16.99 17.59 -8.87
C LYS A 160 -16.76 18.29 -10.20
N THR A 161 -16.40 19.57 -10.18
CA THR A 161 -16.15 20.33 -11.40
C THR A 161 -14.93 19.80 -12.13
N GLN A 162 -13.84 19.56 -11.39
CA GLN A 162 -12.62 19.00 -11.95
C GLN A 162 -12.82 17.56 -12.44
N ALA A 163 -13.65 16.76 -11.74
CA ALA A 163 -14.00 15.40 -12.17
C ALA A 163 -14.69 15.39 -13.53
N LYS A 164 -15.63 16.31 -13.77
CA LYS A 164 -16.26 16.47 -15.09
C LYS A 164 -15.24 16.77 -16.18
N GLU A 165 -14.31 17.70 -15.92
CA GLU A 165 -13.26 18.05 -16.88
C GLU A 165 -12.35 16.86 -17.19
N VAL A 166 -11.96 16.09 -16.18
CA VAL A 166 -11.12 14.88 -16.35
C VAL A 166 -11.85 13.82 -17.17
N ILE A 167 -13.14 13.57 -16.91
CA ILE A 167 -13.93 12.61 -17.67
C ILE A 167 -14.04 13.05 -19.14
N LEU A 168 -14.33 14.32 -19.38
CA LEU A 168 -14.38 14.88 -20.74
C LEU A 168 -13.04 14.74 -21.47
N GLN A 169 -11.94 15.03 -20.79
CA GLN A 169 -10.59 14.83 -21.35
C GLN A 169 -10.29 13.37 -21.68
N LYS A 170 -10.74 12.44 -20.85
CA LYS A 170 -10.60 10.99 -21.09
C LYS A 170 -11.37 10.58 -22.35
N ILE A 171 -12.62 11.04 -22.51
CA ILE A 171 -13.45 10.76 -23.67
C ILE A 171 -12.76 11.28 -24.95
N LEU A 172 -12.31 12.54 -24.94
CA LEU A 172 -11.62 13.18 -26.07
C LEU A 172 -10.33 12.45 -26.45
N LYS A 173 -9.54 12.02 -25.44
CA LYS A 173 -8.29 11.28 -25.66
C LYS A 173 -8.53 9.90 -26.25
N ASP A 174 -9.57 9.20 -25.80
CA ASP A 174 -9.98 7.89 -26.34
C ASP A 174 -10.41 7.97 -27.79
N GLU A 175 -11.12 9.03 -28.16
CA GLU A 175 -11.55 9.29 -29.55
C GLU A 175 -10.36 9.63 -30.44
N THR A 176 -9.45 10.49 -29.96
CA THR A 176 -8.22 10.83 -30.68
C THR A 176 -7.31 9.60 -30.89
N GLY A 177 -7.22 8.72 -29.87
CA GLY A 177 -6.44 7.47 -29.95
C GLY A 177 -7.00 6.45 -30.94
N LYS A 178 -8.30 6.51 -31.25
CA LYS A 178 -8.96 5.68 -32.25
C LYS A 178 -8.90 6.26 -33.68
N GLY A 179 -8.18 7.37 -33.88
CA GLY A 179 -8.04 8.03 -35.17
C GLY A 179 -9.32 8.77 -35.61
N ILE A 180 -10.28 8.95 -34.71
CA ILE A 180 -11.49 9.72 -34.97
C ILE A 180 -11.11 11.20 -34.83
N LEU A 181 -11.15 11.94 -35.95
CA LEU A 181 -11.01 13.39 -35.89
C LEU A 181 -12.24 13.95 -35.15
N VAL A 182 -12.00 14.61 -34.03
CA VAL A 182 -13.03 15.23 -33.14
C VAL A 182 -14.00 16.14 -33.94
N LEU A 183 -13.56 16.64 -35.08
CA LEU A 183 -14.37 17.49 -35.97
C LEU A 183 -15.36 16.71 -36.87
N GLU A 184 -15.14 15.41 -37.12
CA GLU A 184 -16.03 14.57 -37.95
C GLU A 184 -17.18 13.93 -37.17
N ASN A 185 -17.03 13.78 -35.83
CA ASN A 185 -18.01 13.12 -34.97
C ASN A 185 -18.34 13.95 -33.72
N PHE A 186 -18.46 15.27 -33.91
CA PHE A 186 -18.78 16.21 -32.81
C PHE A 186 -20.11 15.87 -32.11
N GLU A 187 -21.12 15.44 -32.87
CA GLU A 187 -22.39 14.99 -32.29
C GLU A 187 -22.23 13.76 -31.37
N SER A 188 -21.45 12.77 -31.78
CA SER A 188 -21.24 11.59 -30.95
C SER A 188 -20.43 11.89 -29.68
N THR A 189 -19.55 12.87 -29.71
CA THR A 189 -18.81 13.35 -28.54
C THR A 189 -19.73 14.10 -27.57
N ILE A 190 -20.65 14.94 -28.12
CA ILE A 190 -21.67 15.62 -27.31
C ILE A 190 -22.63 14.60 -26.69
N ASP A 191 -23.07 13.61 -27.44
CA ASP A 191 -23.95 12.54 -26.93
C ASP A 191 -23.30 11.79 -25.79
N ARG A 192 -22.03 11.40 -25.92
CA ARG A 192 -21.28 10.76 -24.81
C ARG A 192 -21.09 11.69 -23.62
N ALA A 193 -20.79 12.97 -23.87
CA ALA A 193 -20.66 13.93 -22.78
C ALA A 193 -22.00 14.16 -22.06
N SER A 194 -23.13 14.07 -22.78
CA SER A 194 -24.48 14.17 -22.19
C SER A 194 -24.88 12.92 -21.38
N LEU A 195 -24.24 11.76 -21.66
CA LEU A 195 -24.46 10.50 -20.97
C LEU A 195 -23.64 10.36 -19.67
N ILE A 196 -22.77 11.32 -19.36
CA ILE A 196 -21.98 11.30 -18.10
C ILE A 196 -22.95 11.34 -16.92
N THR A 197 -23.00 10.25 -16.20
CA THR A 197 -23.88 10.12 -15.04
C THR A 197 -23.31 10.85 -13.82
N ASN A 198 -24.20 11.29 -12.92
CA ASN A 198 -23.75 11.85 -11.64
C ASN A 198 -22.93 10.84 -10.82
N GLU A 199 -23.15 9.56 -11.02
CA GLU A 199 -22.43 8.48 -10.36
C GLU A 199 -20.97 8.42 -10.83
N GLU A 200 -20.72 8.54 -12.14
CA GLU A 200 -19.37 8.61 -12.71
C GLU A 200 -18.61 9.84 -12.24
N ILE A 201 -19.30 10.99 -12.19
CA ILE A 201 -18.72 12.24 -11.67
C ILE A 201 -18.34 12.06 -10.20
N MET A 202 -19.20 11.46 -9.39
CA MET A 202 -18.91 11.21 -7.98
C MET A 202 -17.77 10.21 -7.78
N LYS A 203 -17.70 9.17 -8.59
CA LYS A 203 -16.62 8.20 -8.58
C LYS A 203 -15.27 8.84 -8.89
N GLU A 204 -15.22 9.66 -9.94
CA GLU A 204 -14.00 10.38 -10.31
C GLU A 204 -13.64 11.44 -9.26
N ALA A 205 -14.62 12.18 -8.72
CA ALA A 205 -14.41 13.14 -7.64
C ALA A 205 -13.82 12.48 -6.37
N LYS A 206 -14.33 11.31 -5.99
CA LYS A 206 -13.76 10.50 -4.88
C LYS A 206 -12.30 10.09 -5.16
N THR A 207 -11.99 9.77 -6.41
CA THR A 207 -10.61 9.45 -6.82
C THR A 207 -9.70 10.66 -6.72
N LEU A 208 -10.15 11.82 -7.17
CA LEU A 208 -9.41 13.09 -7.07
C LEU A 208 -9.21 13.52 -5.61
N ALA A 209 -10.24 13.43 -4.78
CA ALA A 209 -10.13 13.69 -3.34
C ALA A 209 -9.12 12.78 -2.66
N SER A 210 -9.14 11.48 -2.96
CA SER A 210 -8.16 10.52 -2.46
C SER A 210 -6.74 10.85 -2.93
N LYS A 211 -6.58 11.27 -4.18
CA LYS A 211 -5.30 11.68 -4.77
C LYS A 211 -4.74 12.92 -4.06
N GLU A 212 -5.57 13.97 -3.84
CA GLU A 212 -5.15 15.18 -3.15
C GLU A 212 -4.72 14.90 -1.70
N ALA A 213 -5.39 13.97 -1.03
CA ALA A 213 -5.07 13.56 0.34
C ALA A 213 -3.89 12.56 0.43
N SER A 214 -3.37 12.08 -0.70
CA SER A 214 -2.33 11.06 -0.73
C SER A 214 -0.95 11.62 -0.40
N GLY A 215 -0.08 10.73 0.12
CA GLY A 215 1.28 11.08 0.53
C GLY A 215 1.34 12.00 1.75
N THR A 216 2.55 12.40 2.12
CA THR A 216 2.79 13.23 3.33
C THR A 216 2.21 14.63 3.24
N VAL A 217 2.34 15.26 2.07
CA VAL A 217 1.82 16.62 1.84
C VAL A 217 0.31 16.63 1.83
N GLY A 218 -0.31 15.65 1.14
CA GLY A 218 -1.76 15.50 1.11
C GLY A 218 -2.33 15.21 2.50
N ALA A 219 -1.70 14.31 3.26
CA ALA A 219 -2.10 14.03 4.63
C ALA A 219 -2.07 15.28 5.53
N LEU A 220 -1.03 16.12 5.41
CA LEU A 220 -0.95 17.38 6.16
C LEU A 220 -2.02 18.39 5.74
N LYS A 221 -2.33 18.50 4.44
CA LYS A 221 -3.37 19.41 3.94
C LYS A 221 -4.76 19.06 4.48
N VAL A 222 -5.10 17.78 4.54
CA VAL A 222 -6.43 17.33 5.01
C VAL A 222 -6.49 17.09 6.52
N MET A 223 -5.37 17.21 7.24
CA MET A 223 -5.30 17.03 8.69
C MET A 223 -6.33 17.86 9.47
N PRO A 224 -6.53 19.17 9.19
CA PRO A 224 -7.54 19.96 9.90
C PRO A 224 -8.95 19.38 9.71
N ARG A 225 -9.28 18.87 8.52
CA ARG A 225 -10.57 18.21 8.25
C ARG A 225 -10.71 16.90 9.00
N ALA A 226 -9.65 16.09 9.01
CA ALA A 226 -9.63 14.84 9.75
C ALA A 226 -9.85 15.04 11.26
N LEU A 227 -9.23 16.06 11.82
CA LEU A 227 -9.43 16.42 13.23
C LEU A 227 -10.85 16.92 13.55
N HIS A 228 -11.57 17.45 12.55
CA HIS A 228 -12.95 17.87 12.72
C HIS A 228 -13.95 16.73 12.51
N ASN A 229 -13.57 15.71 11.74
CA ASN A 229 -14.40 14.56 11.35
C ASN A 229 -13.81 13.25 11.93
N ILE A 230 -13.52 13.22 13.22
CA ILE A 230 -12.97 12.03 13.88
C ILE A 230 -14.01 10.93 13.99
N ASN A 231 -13.72 9.74 13.51
CA ASN A 231 -14.49 8.54 13.83
C ASN A 231 -14.00 7.98 15.17
N TRP A 232 -14.74 8.24 16.23
CA TRP A 232 -14.38 7.84 17.59
C TRP A 232 -14.24 6.33 17.75
N LEU A 233 -15.01 5.55 17.01
CA LEU A 233 -14.91 4.08 17.04
C LEU A 233 -13.56 3.61 16.51
N GLU A 234 -13.18 4.06 15.31
CA GLU A 234 -11.91 3.69 14.69
C GLU A 234 -10.71 4.23 15.50
N LEU A 235 -10.82 5.44 16.05
CA LEU A 235 -9.80 5.97 16.95
C LEU A 235 -9.63 5.12 18.22
N LEU A 236 -10.73 4.67 18.84
CA LEU A 236 -10.66 3.77 20.00
C LEU A 236 -10.07 2.42 19.65
N LEU A 237 -10.40 1.87 18.48
CA LEU A 237 -9.78 0.63 17.97
C LEU A 237 -8.27 0.81 17.75
N ALA A 238 -7.85 1.93 17.17
CA ALA A 238 -6.44 2.26 16.97
C ALA A 238 -5.70 2.41 18.32
N LEU A 239 -6.25 3.16 19.26
CA LEU A 239 -5.66 3.33 20.59
C LEU A 239 -5.63 2.02 21.37
N GLY A 240 -6.69 1.21 21.31
CA GLY A 240 -6.75 -0.12 21.91
C GLY A 240 -5.66 -1.03 21.37
N THR A 241 -5.46 -1.01 20.04
CA THR A 241 -4.38 -1.75 19.38
C THR A 241 -3.01 -1.33 19.90
N ILE A 242 -2.74 -0.03 19.99
CA ILE A 242 -1.48 0.52 20.53
C ILE A 242 -1.28 0.09 21.98
N LEU A 243 -2.31 0.21 22.82
CA LEU A 243 -2.25 -0.19 24.23
C LEU A 243 -1.92 -1.68 24.38
N ILE A 244 -2.54 -2.55 23.56
CA ILE A 244 -2.25 -3.99 23.59
C ILE A 244 -0.80 -4.24 23.16
N ILE A 245 -0.33 -3.62 22.07
CA ILE A 245 1.04 -3.84 21.58
C ILE A 245 2.08 -3.48 22.65
N TYR A 246 1.94 -2.32 23.28
CA TYR A 246 2.90 -1.87 24.29
C TYR A 246 2.68 -2.53 25.65
N GLY A 247 1.43 -2.76 26.06
CA GLY A 247 1.07 -3.38 27.33
C GLY A 247 1.41 -4.86 27.39
N PHE A 248 1.05 -5.61 26.34
CA PHE A 248 1.27 -7.05 26.29
C PHE A 248 2.76 -7.42 26.28
N LYS A 249 3.59 -6.59 25.68
CA LYS A 249 5.05 -6.76 25.68
C LYS A 249 5.64 -6.74 27.10
N ARG A 250 4.97 -6.13 28.07
CA ARG A 250 5.37 -6.14 29.50
C ARG A 250 4.96 -7.41 30.23
N ILE A 251 3.95 -8.13 29.72
CA ILE A 251 3.42 -9.36 30.30
C ILE A 251 4.25 -10.56 29.82
N THR A 252 4.46 -10.67 28.51
CA THR A 252 5.24 -11.75 27.91
C THR A 252 5.86 -11.34 26.59
N THR A 253 7.02 -11.89 26.29
CA THR A 253 7.70 -11.78 24.99
C THR A 253 7.63 -13.08 24.17
N ALA A 254 6.98 -14.14 24.72
CA ALA A 254 6.86 -15.43 24.06
C ALA A 254 5.91 -15.39 22.85
N VAL A 255 4.91 -14.48 22.88
CA VAL A 255 3.98 -14.29 21.77
C VAL A 255 4.11 -12.86 21.24
N PRO A 256 4.17 -12.67 19.91
CA PRO A 256 4.24 -11.34 19.32
C PRO A 256 3.03 -10.47 19.70
N SER A 257 3.29 -9.33 20.34
CA SER A 257 2.22 -8.43 20.80
C SER A 257 1.35 -7.89 19.65
N THR A 258 1.91 -7.73 18.47
CA THR A 258 1.18 -7.32 17.27
C THR A 258 0.13 -8.34 16.84
N LEU A 259 0.46 -9.64 16.93
CA LEU A 259 -0.48 -10.72 16.65
C LEU A 259 -1.62 -10.75 17.67
N VAL A 260 -1.28 -10.60 18.96
CA VAL A 260 -2.28 -10.54 20.03
C VAL A 260 -3.21 -9.35 19.85
N ALA A 261 -2.67 -8.18 19.53
CA ALA A 261 -3.46 -7.00 19.25
C ALA A 261 -4.42 -7.20 18.07
N LEU A 262 -3.96 -7.82 16.99
CA LEU A 262 -4.79 -8.13 15.84
C LEU A 262 -5.94 -9.07 16.20
N ILE A 263 -5.64 -10.18 16.88
CA ILE A 263 -6.67 -11.17 17.26
C ILE A 263 -7.68 -10.57 18.24
N VAL A 264 -7.21 -9.85 19.26
CA VAL A 264 -8.07 -9.27 20.30
C VAL A 264 -8.96 -8.17 19.72
N MET A 265 -8.38 -7.24 18.96
CA MET A 265 -9.16 -6.11 18.41
C MET A 265 -10.11 -6.54 17.31
N SER A 266 -9.67 -7.44 16.39
CA SER A 266 -10.58 -7.98 15.36
C SER A 266 -11.65 -8.86 15.98
N GLY A 267 -11.30 -9.69 16.96
CA GLY A 267 -12.26 -10.49 17.70
C GLY A 267 -13.30 -9.65 18.45
N ALA A 268 -12.86 -8.58 19.11
CA ALA A 268 -13.76 -7.63 19.76
C ALA A 268 -14.67 -6.93 18.75
N ALA A 269 -14.13 -6.47 17.62
CA ALA A 269 -14.93 -5.82 16.59
C ALA A 269 -16.04 -6.74 16.03
N ILE A 270 -15.74 -8.01 15.81
CA ILE A 270 -16.71 -9.03 15.34
C ILE A 270 -17.72 -9.35 16.43
N LEU A 271 -17.28 -9.62 17.66
CA LEU A 271 -18.15 -10.04 18.77
C LEU A 271 -19.15 -8.95 19.15
N PHE A 272 -18.74 -7.69 19.12
CA PHE A 272 -19.61 -6.55 19.46
C PHE A 272 -20.38 -6.01 18.25
N GLY A 273 -20.18 -6.58 17.04
CA GLY A 273 -20.84 -6.14 15.82
C GLY A 273 -20.54 -4.68 15.49
N LEU A 274 -19.31 -4.23 15.72
CA LEU A 274 -18.92 -2.84 15.53
C LEU A 274 -18.92 -2.49 14.04
N ASP A 275 -19.48 -1.32 13.72
CA ASP A 275 -19.45 -0.78 12.34
C ASP A 275 -18.08 -0.14 12.08
N TYR A 276 -17.13 -0.98 11.70
CA TYR A 276 -15.76 -0.56 11.37
C TYR A 276 -15.46 -0.87 9.91
N ARG A 277 -14.48 -0.17 9.36
CA ARG A 277 -14.04 -0.40 7.98
C ARG A 277 -13.10 -1.60 7.91
N PRO A 278 -13.51 -2.70 7.24
CA PRO A 278 -12.65 -3.85 7.06
C PRO A 278 -11.53 -3.56 6.06
N ILE A 279 -10.45 -4.33 6.15
CA ILE A 279 -9.44 -4.38 5.10
C ILE A 279 -10.07 -4.98 3.84
N GLU A 280 -9.63 -4.53 2.66
CA GLU A 280 -10.04 -5.11 1.37
C GLU A 280 -9.93 -6.64 1.39
N GLU A 281 -10.85 -7.31 0.68
CA GLU A 281 -10.85 -8.76 0.59
C GLU A 281 -9.54 -9.28 0.01
N ILE A 282 -8.95 -10.24 0.70
CA ILE A 282 -7.75 -10.93 0.24
C ILE A 282 -8.19 -12.09 -0.65
N PRO A 283 -7.80 -12.11 -1.95
CA PRO A 283 -8.15 -13.21 -2.83
C PRO A 283 -7.69 -14.56 -2.27
N SER A 284 -8.56 -15.56 -2.34
CA SER A 284 -8.22 -16.92 -1.94
C SER A 284 -7.30 -17.58 -2.97
N GLY A 285 -6.21 -18.21 -2.52
CA GLY A 285 -5.28 -18.98 -3.35
C GLY A 285 -3.96 -18.28 -3.62
N LEU A 286 -3.07 -18.99 -4.30
CA LEU A 286 -1.77 -18.45 -4.72
C LEU A 286 -1.95 -17.64 -6.02
N PRO A 287 -1.24 -16.51 -6.17
CA PRO A 287 -1.33 -15.72 -7.38
C PRO A 287 -0.73 -16.47 -8.56
N ILE A 288 -1.45 -16.50 -9.66
CA ILE A 288 -0.95 -17.01 -10.93
C ILE A 288 -0.20 -15.87 -11.63
N PRO A 289 1.07 -16.03 -12.03
CA PRO A 289 1.81 -15.00 -12.74
C PRO A 289 1.12 -14.60 -14.05
N GLN A 290 0.74 -13.33 -14.16
CA GLN A 290 0.12 -12.76 -15.36
C GLN A 290 1.16 -11.91 -16.11
N LEU A 291 1.99 -12.56 -16.94
CA LEU A 291 3.05 -11.87 -17.67
C LEU A 291 2.51 -10.95 -18.77
N ALA A 292 1.28 -11.15 -19.23
CA ALA A 292 0.62 -10.30 -20.22
C ALA A 292 0.50 -8.83 -19.81
N ILE A 293 0.59 -8.53 -18.52
CA ILE A 293 0.51 -7.15 -18.01
C ILE A 293 1.69 -6.27 -18.47
N PHE A 294 2.83 -6.86 -18.84
CA PHE A 294 4.00 -6.14 -19.35
C PHE A 294 3.95 -5.89 -20.85
N THR A 295 2.95 -6.41 -21.56
CA THR A 295 2.77 -6.27 -23.01
C THR A 295 1.63 -5.32 -23.38
N GLN A 296 0.97 -4.75 -22.41
CA GLN A 296 -0.03 -3.70 -22.53
C GLN A 296 0.63 -2.33 -22.37
#